data_b35d939619dfa9c0ca26c4a115a31c72
#
_entry.id   b35d939619dfa9c0ca26c4a115a31c72
#
_cell.length_a   1.000
_cell.length_b   1.000
_cell.length_c   1.000
_cell.angle_alpha   90.00
_cell.angle_beta   90.00
_cell.angle_gamma   90.00
#
_symmetry.space_group_name_H-M   'P 1'
#
loop_
_entity.id
_entity.type
_entity.pdbx_description
1 polymer ?
#
loop_
_entity_poly.entity_id
_entity_poly.type
_entity_poly.pdbx_seq_one_letter_code
_entity_poly.pdbx_strand_id
1 'polypeptide(L)'
;MHETIISAIITSITSIITATITSLLTLKLSNKKNDDKLNLLSDKRLFKSRQLSDFYIPFYRLYVQNVFPESDVTKMLPETATTFLKLFEKHVDLMEHGSQELVKPFQIAYYGWKKYDYDRTLSFDFGKSFLLLTDQLFEEYSQLCTELELPLPAKANYLYKESNDDQ
;
A
#
# COMPACT_ATOMS: atom_id res chain seq x y z
N MET A 1 -55.30 19.31 -45.00
CA MET A 1 -55.21 19.86 -43.63
C MET A 1 -55.19 18.78 -42.52
N HIS A 2 -56.04 17.77 -42.56
CA HIS A 2 -56.05 16.71 -41.55
C HIS A 2 -54.79 15.84 -41.53
N GLU A 3 -54.23 15.47 -42.67
CA GLU A 3 -53.00 14.65 -42.77
C GLU A 3 -51.76 15.33 -42.16
N THR A 4 -51.63 16.63 -42.35
CA THR A 4 -50.53 17.43 -41.82
C THR A 4 -50.55 17.49 -40.27
N ILE A 5 -51.73 17.57 -39.71
CA ILE A 5 -51.92 17.59 -38.23
C ILE A 5 -51.61 16.24 -37.65
N ILE A 6 -52.07 15.16 -38.26
CA ILE A 6 -51.79 13.77 -37.79
C ILE A 6 -50.30 13.48 -37.85
N SER A 7 -49.60 13.82 -38.92
CA SER A 7 -48.16 13.68 -39.06
C SER A 7 -47.40 14.44 -37.96
N ALA A 8 -47.78 15.67 -37.67
CA ALA A 8 -47.14 16.48 -36.62
C ALA A 8 -47.34 15.88 -35.23
N ILE A 9 -48.51 15.35 -34.96
CA ILE A 9 -48.80 14.66 -33.67
C ILE A 9 -47.95 13.40 -33.52
N ILE A 10 -47.86 12.55 -34.54
CA ILE A 10 -47.07 11.33 -34.53
C ILE A 10 -45.60 11.66 -34.32
N THR A 11 -45.05 12.67 -35.02
CA THR A 11 -43.66 13.10 -34.86
C THR A 11 -43.36 13.60 -33.46
N SER A 12 -44.26 14.37 -32.88
CA SER A 12 -44.12 14.88 -31.50
C SER A 12 -44.11 13.77 -30.47
N ILE A 13 -45.02 12.80 -30.60
CA ILE A 13 -45.11 11.64 -29.68
C ILE A 13 -43.81 10.81 -29.80
N THR A 14 -43.34 10.53 -31.00
CA THR A 14 -42.11 9.76 -31.24
C THR A 14 -40.91 10.46 -30.65
N SER A 15 -40.77 11.77 -30.80
CA SER A 15 -39.71 12.57 -30.19
C SER A 15 -39.70 12.50 -28.66
N ILE A 16 -40.88 12.62 -28.05
CA ILE A 16 -41.00 12.52 -26.58
C ILE A 16 -40.59 11.13 -26.07
N ILE A 17 -41.06 10.08 -26.73
CA ILE A 17 -40.74 8.70 -26.37
C ILE A 17 -39.21 8.47 -26.48
N THR A 18 -38.61 8.88 -27.59
CA THR A 18 -37.18 8.73 -27.82
C THR A 18 -36.36 9.49 -26.78
N ALA A 19 -36.72 10.74 -26.48
CA ALA A 19 -36.05 11.54 -25.46
C ALA A 19 -36.14 10.89 -24.05
N THR A 20 -37.33 10.34 -23.71
CA THR A 20 -37.55 9.68 -22.41
C THR A 20 -36.71 8.41 -22.29
N ILE A 21 -36.68 7.55 -23.31
CA ILE A 21 -35.90 6.32 -23.34
C ILE A 21 -34.41 6.65 -23.24
N THR A 22 -33.91 7.61 -24.00
CA THR A 22 -32.51 8.04 -23.99
C THR A 22 -32.11 8.56 -22.60
N SER A 23 -32.97 9.36 -21.98
CA SER A 23 -32.75 9.90 -20.62
C SER A 23 -32.66 8.80 -19.57
N LEU A 24 -33.59 7.83 -19.62
CA LEU A 24 -33.59 6.68 -18.69
C LEU A 24 -32.35 5.78 -18.86
N LEU A 25 -31.92 5.54 -20.11
CA LEU A 25 -30.71 4.76 -20.38
C LEU A 25 -29.47 5.49 -19.88
N THR A 26 -29.36 6.79 -20.09
CA THR A 26 -28.25 7.59 -19.61
C THR A 26 -28.16 7.60 -18.10
N LEU A 27 -29.28 7.76 -17.40
CA LEU A 27 -29.34 7.68 -15.94
C LEU A 27 -28.93 6.30 -15.42
N LYS A 28 -29.42 5.22 -16.04
CA LYS A 28 -29.06 3.84 -15.64
C LYS A 28 -27.57 3.55 -15.85
N LEU A 29 -26.98 4.00 -16.94
CA LEU A 29 -25.55 3.86 -17.23
C LEU A 29 -24.69 4.69 -16.27
N SER A 30 -25.12 5.92 -15.96
CA SER A 30 -24.45 6.79 -15.00
C SER A 30 -24.44 6.19 -13.59
N ASN A 31 -25.58 5.67 -13.13
CA ASN A 31 -25.68 5.05 -11.82
C ASN A 31 -24.79 3.79 -11.74
N LYS A 32 -24.82 2.92 -12.74
CA LYS A 32 -23.94 1.74 -12.78
C LYS A 32 -22.47 2.13 -12.72
N LYS A 33 -22.04 3.15 -13.49
CA LYS A 33 -20.65 3.62 -13.45
C LYS A 33 -20.25 4.19 -12.09
N ASN A 34 -21.17 4.84 -11.39
CA ASN A 34 -20.91 5.34 -10.04
C ASN A 34 -20.82 4.20 -9.02
N ASP A 35 -21.67 3.19 -9.12
CA ASP A 35 -21.62 2.01 -8.26
C ASP A 35 -20.32 1.22 -8.44
N ASP A 36 -19.87 1.01 -9.70
CA ASP A 36 -18.62 0.36 -10.01
C ASP A 36 -17.42 1.15 -9.44
N LYS A 37 -17.46 2.48 -9.50
CA LYS A 37 -16.42 3.34 -8.94
C LYS A 37 -16.39 3.29 -7.40
N LEU A 38 -17.56 3.28 -6.76
CA LEU A 38 -17.68 3.16 -5.30
C LEU A 38 -17.16 1.80 -4.80
N ASN A 39 -17.51 0.73 -5.50
CA ASN A 39 -17.01 -0.61 -5.19
C ASN A 39 -15.48 -0.69 -5.31
N LEU A 40 -14.92 -0.15 -6.39
CA LEU A 40 -13.46 -0.12 -6.57
C LEU A 40 -12.74 0.68 -5.46
N LEU A 41 -13.31 1.80 -5.02
CA LEU A 41 -12.75 2.58 -3.92
C LEU A 41 -12.84 1.84 -2.58
N SER A 42 -13.95 1.14 -2.34
CA SER A 42 -14.13 0.29 -1.16
C SER A 42 -13.10 -0.84 -1.13
N ASP A 43 -12.89 -1.54 -2.25
CA ASP A 43 -11.94 -2.64 -2.36
C ASP A 43 -10.50 -2.17 -2.14
N LYS A 44 -10.12 -1.03 -2.70
CA LYS A 44 -8.80 -0.41 -2.47
C LYS A 44 -8.60 -0.05 -0.99
N ARG A 45 -9.60 0.52 -0.34
CA ARG A 45 -9.52 0.89 1.07
C ARG A 45 -9.42 -0.35 1.97
N LEU A 46 -10.15 -1.40 1.63
CA LEU A 46 -10.07 -2.68 2.34
C LEU A 46 -8.69 -3.32 2.19
N PHE A 47 -8.11 -3.32 0.97
CA PHE A 47 -6.77 -3.83 0.73
C PHE A 47 -5.71 -3.06 1.55
N LYS A 48 -5.76 -1.72 1.54
CA LYS A 48 -4.86 -0.87 2.34
C LYS A 48 -5.01 -1.10 3.84
N SER A 49 -6.23 -1.27 4.32
CA SER A 49 -6.50 -1.62 5.71
C SER A 49 -5.87 -2.96 6.09
N ARG A 50 -5.91 -3.94 5.17
CA ARG A 50 -5.28 -5.24 5.34
C ARG A 50 -3.74 -5.15 5.31
N GLN A 51 -3.15 -4.38 4.39
CA GLN A 51 -1.71 -4.10 4.41
C GLN A 51 -1.29 -3.56 5.78
N LEU A 52 -2.03 -2.60 6.30
CA LEU A 52 -1.75 -1.98 7.60
C LEU A 52 -1.84 -2.99 8.75
N SER A 53 -2.96 -3.72 8.88
CA SER A 53 -3.22 -4.61 10.02
C SER A 53 -2.35 -5.85 10.02
N ASP A 54 -2.13 -6.46 8.85
CA ASP A 54 -1.53 -7.79 8.73
C ASP A 54 -0.02 -7.74 8.52
N PHE A 55 0.50 -6.58 8.04
CA PHE A 55 1.93 -6.43 7.76
C PHE A 55 2.59 -5.24 8.47
N TYR A 56 2.18 -3.97 8.18
CA TYR A 56 2.94 -2.81 8.68
C TYR A 56 2.89 -2.62 10.20
N ILE A 57 1.75 -2.88 10.86
CA ILE A 57 1.66 -2.82 12.33
C ILE A 57 2.49 -3.94 12.99
N PRO A 58 2.40 -5.22 12.59
CA PRO A 58 3.29 -6.28 13.06
C PRO A 58 4.77 -5.98 12.85
N PHE A 59 5.16 -5.47 11.66
CA PHE A 59 6.53 -5.03 11.37
C PHE A 59 6.99 -3.94 12.33
N TYR A 60 6.20 -2.87 12.49
CA TYR A 60 6.53 -1.77 13.38
C TYR A 60 6.71 -2.21 14.83
N ARG A 61 5.82 -3.05 15.34
CA ARG A 61 5.92 -3.61 16.69
C ARG A 61 7.21 -4.42 16.86
N LEU A 62 7.51 -5.31 15.92
CA LEU A 62 8.72 -6.13 15.93
C LEU A 62 9.97 -5.25 15.93
N TYR A 63 9.98 -4.19 15.10
CA TYR A 63 11.08 -3.26 15.00
C TYR A 63 11.30 -2.48 16.31
N VAL A 64 10.26 -1.89 16.89
CA VAL A 64 10.34 -1.15 18.15
C VAL A 64 10.78 -2.02 19.31
N GLN A 65 10.34 -3.27 19.35
CA GLN A 65 10.69 -4.20 20.44
C GLN A 65 12.14 -4.71 20.37
N ASN A 66 12.74 -4.81 19.17
CA ASN A 66 14.01 -5.52 19.00
C ASN A 66 15.15 -4.68 18.43
N VAL A 67 14.86 -3.55 17.82
CA VAL A 67 15.87 -2.71 17.14
C VAL A 67 15.96 -1.31 17.77
N PHE A 68 14.86 -0.73 18.14
CA PHE A 68 14.83 0.60 18.76
C PHE A 68 15.09 0.52 20.27
N PRO A 69 15.89 1.41 20.90
CA PRO A 69 16.59 2.58 20.35
C PRO A 69 18.03 2.31 19.86
N GLU A 70 18.55 1.10 20.03
CA GLU A 70 19.95 0.76 19.76
C GLU A 70 20.17 0.48 18.27
N SER A 71 20.00 1.41 17.39
CA SER A 71 20.06 1.28 15.92
C SER A 71 21.31 0.59 15.31
N ASP A 72 22.14 -0.05 16.12
CA ASP A 72 23.27 -0.87 15.64
C ASP A 72 22.76 -2.25 15.20
N VAL A 73 22.25 -2.31 13.97
CA VAL A 73 21.71 -3.53 13.35
C VAL A 73 22.75 -4.65 13.24
N THR A 74 24.07 -4.30 13.29
CA THR A 74 25.16 -5.30 13.27
C THR A 74 25.20 -6.16 14.53
N LYS A 75 24.51 -5.71 15.59
CA LYS A 75 24.35 -6.44 16.86
C LYS A 75 23.04 -7.20 16.97
N MET A 76 22.23 -7.20 15.90
CA MET A 76 20.97 -7.93 15.90
C MET A 76 21.18 -9.43 16.18
N LEU A 77 20.35 -9.98 17.05
CA LEU A 77 20.39 -11.40 17.34
C LEU A 77 19.89 -12.21 16.13
N PRO A 78 20.51 -13.39 15.83
CA PRO A 78 20.08 -14.25 14.71
C PRO A 78 18.59 -14.64 14.75
N GLU A 79 18.02 -14.82 15.93
CA GLU A 79 16.60 -15.15 16.13
C GLU A 79 15.70 -13.98 15.71
N THR A 80 16.10 -12.76 16.04
CA THR A 80 15.40 -11.52 15.64
C THR A 80 15.43 -11.37 14.13
N ALA A 81 16.61 -11.52 13.51
CA ALA A 81 16.78 -11.46 12.05
C ALA A 81 15.92 -12.53 11.35
N THR A 82 15.86 -13.75 11.91
CA THR A 82 15.02 -14.84 11.39
C THR A 82 13.53 -14.50 11.49
N THR A 83 13.12 -13.80 12.55
CA THR A 83 11.72 -13.39 12.73
C THR A 83 11.32 -12.33 11.70
N PHE A 84 12.19 -11.35 11.42
CA PHE A 84 11.96 -10.38 10.33
C PHE A 84 11.89 -11.06 8.97
N LEU A 85 12.82 -11.99 8.68
CA LEU A 85 12.80 -12.72 7.43
C LEU A 85 11.47 -13.46 7.21
N LYS A 86 11.00 -14.20 8.22
CA LYS A 86 9.72 -14.90 8.14
C LYS A 86 8.54 -13.96 7.95
N LEU A 87 8.55 -12.78 8.57
CA LEU A 87 7.52 -11.76 8.40
C LEU A 87 7.49 -11.27 6.95
N PHE A 88 8.64 -10.92 6.39
CA PHE A 88 8.75 -10.43 5.02
C PHE A 88 8.36 -11.51 3.99
N GLU A 89 8.85 -12.75 4.15
CA GLU A 89 8.51 -13.86 3.26
C GLU A 89 7.01 -14.18 3.26
N LYS A 90 6.38 -14.13 4.42
CA LYS A 90 4.97 -14.46 4.58
C LYS A 90 4.04 -13.40 3.98
N HIS A 91 4.45 -12.14 3.98
CA HIS A 91 3.58 -11.01 3.67
C HIS A 91 4.10 -10.14 2.51
N VAL A 92 4.96 -10.70 1.66
CA VAL A 92 5.51 -9.98 0.50
C VAL A 92 4.43 -9.43 -0.43
N ASP A 93 3.29 -10.11 -0.53
CA ASP A 93 2.10 -9.71 -1.29
C ASP A 93 1.38 -8.47 -0.73
N LEU A 94 1.62 -8.13 0.53
CA LEU A 94 1.09 -6.95 1.20
C LEU A 94 2.06 -5.76 1.21
N MET A 95 3.29 -5.95 0.76
CA MET A 95 4.30 -4.89 0.65
C MET A 95 4.08 -4.09 -0.64
N GLU A 96 4.48 -2.84 -0.64
CA GLU A 96 4.52 -2.04 -1.87
C GLU A 96 5.72 -2.45 -2.75
N HIS A 97 5.69 -2.04 -4.02
CA HIS A 97 6.69 -2.48 -5.00
C HIS A 97 8.13 -2.15 -4.58
N GLY A 98 8.36 -0.98 -3.98
CA GLY A 98 9.70 -0.55 -3.54
C GLY A 98 10.31 -1.50 -2.52
N SER A 99 9.57 -1.86 -1.49
CA SER A 99 10.03 -2.80 -0.46
C SER A 99 10.09 -4.24 -0.98
N GLN A 100 9.18 -4.67 -1.86
CA GLN A 100 9.23 -6.01 -2.48
C GLN A 100 10.57 -6.26 -3.19
N GLU A 101 11.09 -5.26 -3.94
CA GLU A 101 12.38 -5.37 -4.63
C GLU A 101 13.56 -5.54 -3.66
N LEU A 102 13.46 -5.00 -2.45
CA LEU A 102 14.50 -5.06 -1.43
C LEU A 102 14.48 -6.35 -0.60
N VAL A 103 13.40 -7.13 -0.63
CA VAL A 103 13.31 -8.41 0.10
C VAL A 103 14.37 -9.40 -0.38
N LYS A 104 14.58 -9.53 -1.69
CA LYS A 104 15.55 -10.48 -2.24
C LYS A 104 17.00 -10.14 -1.89
N PRO A 105 17.49 -8.90 -2.03
CA PRO A 105 18.80 -8.48 -1.52
C PRO A 105 18.97 -8.77 -0.03
N PHE A 106 17.96 -8.48 0.79
CA PHE A 106 17.97 -8.79 2.21
C PHE A 106 18.09 -10.29 2.48
N GLN A 107 17.33 -11.14 1.80
CA GLN A 107 17.42 -12.60 1.91
C GLN A 107 18.82 -13.11 1.58
N ILE A 108 19.43 -12.63 0.47
CA ILE A 108 20.77 -13.03 0.07
C ILE A 108 21.78 -12.67 1.16
N ALA A 109 21.72 -11.45 1.70
CA ALA A 109 22.62 -11.00 2.75
C ALA A 109 22.41 -11.82 4.06
N TYR A 110 21.14 -12.11 4.44
CA TYR A 110 20.82 -12.94 5.59
C TYR A 110 21.38 -14.36 5.46
N TYR A 111 21.13 -15.04 4.32
CA TYR A 111 21.61 -16.40 4.11
C TYR A 111 23.13 -16.47 3.97
N GLY A 112 23.77 -15.43 3.41
CA GLY A 112 25.21 -15.27 3.42
C GLY A 112 25.76 -15.21 4.85
N TRP A 113 25.20 -14.33 5.67
CA TRP A 113 25.57 -14.19 7.09
C TRP A 113 25.33 -15.49 7.88
N LYS A 114 24.19 -16.13 7.70
CA LYS A 114 23.85 -17.42 8.34
C LYS A 114 24.82 -18.53 7.92
N LYS A 115 25.22 -18.61 6.66
CA LYS A 115 26.13 -19.65 6.13
C LYS A 115 27.49 -19.66 6.82
N TYR A 116 27.97 -18.50 7.25
CA TYR A 116 29.24 -18.31 7.93
C TYR A 116 29.07 -18.16 9.45
N ASP A 117 28.10 -18.87 10.02
CA ASP A 117 27.83 -18.92 11.45
C ASP A 117 27.69 -17.53 12.09
N TYR A 118 27.02 -16.63 11.37
CA TYR A 118 26.77 -15.26 11.80
C TYR A 118 28.04 -14.43 12.08
N ASP A 119 29.06 -14.63 11.25
CA ASP A 119 30.32 -13.88 11.33
C ASP A 119 30.08 -12.37 11.29
N ARG A 120 30.76 -11.64 12.19
CA ARG A 120 30.65 -10.18 12.30
C ARG A 120 31.09 -9.42 11.06
N THR A 121 32.01 -9.97 10.27
CA THR A 121 32.48 -9.32 9.02
C THR A 121 31.36 -9.24 7.99
N LEU A 122 30.46 -10.22 7.96
CA LEU A 122 29.29 -10.27 7.05
C LEU A 122 28.05 -9.60 7.65
N SER A 123 28.07 -9.26 8.94
CA SER A 123 26.98 -8.54 9.59
C SER A 123 26.78 -7.14 9.01
N PHE A 124 27.83 -6.53 8.44
CA PHE A 124 27.74 -5.22 7.81
C PHE A 124 26.85 -5.22 6.55
N ASP A 125 27.03 -6.19 5.66
CA ASP A 125 26.20 -6.31 4.45
C ASP A 125 24.76 -6.67 4.80
N PHE A 126 24.56 -7.55 5.77
CA PHE A 126 23.24 -7.86 6.32
C PHE A 126 22.59 -6.59 6.91
N GLY A 127 23.32 -5.88 7.78
CA GLY A 127 22.84 -4.65 8.41
C GLY A 127 22.44 -3.58 7.40
N LYS A 128 23.28 -3.35 6.37
CA LYS A 128 22.98 -2.41 5.29
C LYS A 128 21.71 -2.79 4.52
N SER A 129 21.57 -4.06 4.14
CA SER A 129 20.39 -4.53 3.42
C SER A 129 19.12 -4.44 4.27
N PHE A 130 19.23 -4.72 5.58
CA PHE A 130 18.15 -4.59 6.53
C PHE A 130 17.70 -3.13 6.68
N LEU A 131 18.64 -2.20 6.85
CA LEU A 131 18.35 -0.77 6.98
C LEU A 131 17.66 -0.23 5.73
N LEU A 132 18.16 -0.54 4.54
CA LEU A 132 17.53 -0.12 3.28
C LEU A 132 16.08 -0.61 3.17
N LEU A 133 15.84 -1.89 3.50
CA LEU A 133 14.49 -2.44 3.46
C LEU A 133 13.58 -1.80 4.53
N THR A 134 14.09 -1.61 5.75
CA THR A 134 13.28 -1.03 6.83
C THR A 134 12.98 0.44 6.61
N ASP A 135 13.90 1.22 6.07
CA ASP A 135 13.66 2.63 5.73
C ASP A 135 12.57 2.76 4.66
N GLN A 136 12.64 1.95 3.60
CA GLN A 136 11.59 1.88 2.59
C GLN A 136 10.23 1.49 3.19
N LEU A 137 10.20 0.49 4.08
CA LEU A 137 8.98 0.07 4.78
C LEU A 137 8.39 1.17 5.68
N PHE A 138 9.23 2.00 6.31
CA PHE A 138 8.75 3.14 7.09
C PHE A 138 8.15 4.24 6.23
N GLU A 139 8.73 4.51 5.06
CA GLU A 139 8.16 5.45 4.09
C GLU A 139 6.78 4.97 3.62
N GLU A 140 6.67 3.72 3.19
CA GLU A 140 5.41 3.11 2.74
C GLU A 140 4.36 3.10 3.85
N TYR A 141 4.75 2.76 5.10
CA TYR A 141 3.87 2.80 6.25
C TYR A 141 3.34 4.22 6.51
N SER A 142 4.21 5.22 6.41
CA SER A 142 3.83 6.63 6.61
C SER A 142 2.86 7.11 5.53
N GLN A 143 3.10 6.75 4.26
CA GLN A 143 2.19 7.03 3.16
C GLN A 143 0.83 6.36 3.37
N LEU A 144 0.82 5.09 3.76
CA LEU A 144 -0.40 4.34 4.03
C LEU A 144 -1.22 4.95 5.18
N CYS A 145 -0.56 5.37 6.26
CA CYS A 145 -1.21 6.10 7.36
C CYS A 145 -1.84 7.42 6.86
N THR A 146 -1.11 8.19 6.05
CA THR A 146 -1.62 9.44 5.47
C THR A 146 -2.84 9.21 4.59
N GLU A 147 -2.81 8.20 3.73
CA GLU A 147 -3.93 7.86 2.85
C GLU A 147 -5.17 7.35 3.59
N LEU A 148 -4.98 6.72 4.74
CA LEU A 148 -6.05 6.24 5.61
C LEU A 148 -6.45 7.27 6.69
N GLU A 149 -5.86 8.46 6.69
CA GLU A 149 -6.10 9.53 7.66
C GLU A 149 -5.81 9.10 9.11
N LEU A 150 -4.77 8.28 9.30
CA LEU A 150 -4.33 7.75 10.59
C LEU A 150 -3.12 8.53 11.12
N PRO A 151 -2.89 8.54 12.45
CA PRO A 151 -1.70 9.15 13.03
C PRO A 151 -0.43 8.44 12.54
N LEU A 152 0.61 9.24 12.26
CA LEU A 152 1.91 8.72 11.82
C LEU A 152 2.61 7.96 12.96
N PRO A 153 3.32 6.86 12.67
CA PRO A 153 4.12 6.15 13.63
C PRO A 153 5.27 7.04 14.16
N ALA A 154 5.57 6.95 15.45
CA ALA A 154 6.51 7.85 16.11
C ALA A 154 7.90 7.90 15.45
N LYS A 155 8.42 6.79 14.90
CA LYS A 155 9.72 6.76 14.22
C LYS A 155 9.72 7.50 12.87
N ALA A 156 8.62 7.51 12.14
CA ALA A 156 8.53 8.29 10.89
C ALA A 156 8.72 9.79 11.14
N ASN A 157 8.35 10.29 12.34
CA ASN A 157 8.59 11.67 12.72
C ASN A 157 10.07 11.99 13.00
N TYR A 158 10.89 11.02 13.43
CA TYR A 158 12.33 11.24 13.67
C TYR A 158 13.12 11.30 12.35
N LEU A 159 12.87 10.40 11.40
CA LEU A 159 13.52 10.41 10.08
C LEU A 159 13.15 11.66 9.27
N TYR A 160 11.91 12.15 9.39
CA TYR A 160 11.47 13.39 8.73
C TYR A 160 12.12 14.66 9.31
N LYS A 161 12.51 14.66 10.59
CA LYS A 161 13.18 15.79 11.23
C LYS A 161 14.65 15.92 10.81
N GLU A 162 15.39 14.81 10.78
CA GLU A 162 16.80 14.81 10.37
C GLU A 162 16.99 15.24 8.89
N SER A 163 16.08 14.88 7.99
CA SER A 163 16.18 15.28 6.58
C SER A 163 15.84 16.76 6.32
N ASN A 164 15.17 17.46 7.25
CA ASN A 164 14.81 18.87 7.09
C ASN A 164 15.72 19.82 7.88
N ASP A 165 16.53 19.33 8.81
CA ASP A 165 17.48 20.15 9.57
C ASP A 165 18.84 20.34 8.84
N ASP A 166 19.07 19.60 7.73
CA ASP A 166 20.27 19.70 6.87
C ASP A 166 20.06 20.60 5.62
N GLN A 167 18.97 21.37 5.54
CA GLN A 167 18.71 22.41 4.52
C GLN A 167 18.73 23.81 5.13
#